data_26c024c107e23ed058705bb6c140f544
#
_entry.id   26c024c107e23ed058705bb6c140f544
#
_cell.length_a   1.000
_cell.length_b   1.000
_cell.length_c   1.000
_cell.angle_alpha   90.00
_cell.angle_beta   90.00
_cell.angle_gamma   90.00
#
_symmetry.space_group_name_H-M   'P 1'
#
loop_
_entity.id
_entity.type
_entity.pdbx_description
1 polymer ?
#
loop_
_entity_poly.entity_id
_entity_poly.type
_entity_poly.pdbx_seq_one_letter_code
_entity_poly.pdbx_strand_id
1 'polypeptide(L)'
;KYFLNHLSTVYILLKESSKETSLGIQIKNTINDGKLVSNETTIELIKQFINENKNNNKGFLFDGFPRNKKQAELLDHLMESINEKILCVILLNVNEDVLKERIMNRSTTEGRSDDNLETLSKRLHTYSSETEPLIEYYSSQNLVRKVHGTGEISDINQGISSHIEASLNA
;
A
#
# COMPACT_ATOMS: atom_id res chain seq x y z
N LYS A 1 -16.07 7.25 6.89
CA LYS A 1 -16.79 8.27 6.12
C LYS A 1 -17.24 7.70 4.76
N TYR A 2 -16.37 6.98 4.01
CA TYR A 2 -16.65 6.53 2.64
C TYR A 2 -17.15 5.08 2.54
N PHE A 3 -17.18 4.33 3.64
CA PHE A 3 -17.58 2.90 3.68
C PHE A 3 -16.78 2.02 2.71
N LEU A 4 -15.48 2.33 2.55
CA LEU A 4 -14.54 1.53 1.76
C LEU A 4 -14.03 0.36 2.59
N ASN A 5 -13.80 -0.78 1.95
CA ASN A 5 -13.02 -1.85 2.55
C ASN A 5 -11.53 -1.51 2.51
N HIS A 6 -10.92 -1.39 3.68
CA HIS A 6 -9.48 -1.17 3.80
C HIS A 6 -8.73 -2.48 3.58
N LEU A 7 -7.98 -2.54 2.50
CA LEU A 7 -7.08 -3.63 2.17
C LEU A 7 -5.65 -3.20 2.49
N SER A 8 -5.17 -3.57 3.68
CA SER A 8 -3.76 -3.42 4.01
C SER A 8 -2.99 -4.67 3.55
N THR A 9 -2.15 -4.49 2.53
CA THR A 9 -1.34 -5.59 1.99
C THR A 9 -0.40 -6.16 3.03
N VAL A 10 0.17 -5.30 3.87
CA VAL A 10 1.03 -5.74 4.98
C VAL A 10 0.26 -6.65 5.93
N TYR A 11 -0.97 -6.28 6.30
CA TYR A 11 -1.80 -7.11 7.18
C TYR A 11 -2.13 -8.46 6.56
N ILE A 12 -2.53 -8.50 5.29
CA ILE A 12 -2.82 -9.74 4.56
C ILE A 12 -1.60 -10.65 4.50
N LEU A 13 -0.44 -10.09 4.17
CA LEU A 13 0.82 -10.84 4.09
C LEU A 13 1.27 -11.33 5.48
N LEU A 14 1.14 -10.53 6.52
CA LEU A 14 1.45 -10.95 7.89
C LEU A 14 0.51 -12.06 8.37
N LYS A 15 -0.79 -11.96 8.07
CA LYS A 15 -1.78 -13.01 8.36
C LYS A 15 -1.43 -14.31 7.62
N GLU A 16 -1.01 -14.23 6.36
CA GLU A 16 -0.58 -15.43 5.61
C GLU A 16 0.73 -15.99 6.17
N SER A 17 1.69 -15.13 6.53
CA SER A 17 2.98 -15.54 7.09
C SER A 17 2.88 -16.18 8.49
N SER A 18 1.78 -15.96 9.21
CA SER A 18 1.51 -16.62 10.50
C SER A 18 1.04 -18.07 10.35
N LYS A 19 0.66 -18.49 9.14
CA LYS A 19 0.35 -19.88 8.86
C LYS A 19 1.64 -20.68 8.72
N GLU A 20 1.69 -21.85 9.30
CA GLU A 20 2.84 -22.79 9.23
C GLU A 20 2.90 -23.54 7.89
N THR A 21 2.67 -22.82 6.80
CA THR A 21 2.74 -23.32 5.41
C THR A 21 4.08 -22.93 4.79
N SER A 22 4.51 -23.64 3.75
CA SER A 22 5.69 -23.28 2.97
C SER A 22 5.60 -21.85 2.42
N LEU A 23 4.42 -21.44 1.96
CA LEU A 23 4.15 -20.09 1.50
C LEU A 23 4.26 -19.06 2.63
N GLY A 24 3.69 -19.33 3.80
CA GLY A 24 3.78 -18.47 4.98
C GLY A 24 5.22 -18.22 5.41
N ILE A 25 6.05 -19.28 5.46
CA ILE A 25 7.49 -19.19 5.78
C ILE A 25 8.22 -18.34 4.75
N GLN A 26 7.96 -18.55 3.46
CA GLN A 26 8.57 -17.77 2.38
C GLN A 26 8.22 -16.28 2.47
N ILE A 27 6.95 -15.94 2.69
CA ILE A 27 6.48 -14.57 2.89
C ILE A 27 7.20 -13.92 4.08
N LYS A 28 7.26 -14.61 5.22
CA LYS A 28 7.92 -14.14 6.44
C LYS A 28 9.39 -13.78 6.20
N ASN A 29 10.14 -14.66 5.56
CA ASN A 29 11.56 -14.43 5.24
C ASN A 29 11.73 -13.23 4.30
N THR A 30 10.90 -13.12 3.28
CA THR A 30 10.94 -12.01 2.31
C THR A 30 10.68 -10.66 2.98
N ILE A 31 9.69 -10.59 3.88
CA ILE A 31 9.37 -9.36 4.64
C ILE A 31 10.53 -8.98 5.57
N ASN A 32 11.10 -9.94 6.29
CA ASN A 32 12.23 -9.70 7.19
C ASN A 32 13.46 -9.17 6.45
N ASP A 33 13.68 -9.61 5.21
CA ASP A 33 14.74 -9.11 4.33
C ASP A 33 14.46 -7.68 3.78
N GLY A 34 13.29 -7.12 4.03
CA GLY A 34 12.87 -5.82 3.48
C GLY A 34 12.56 -5.83 1.98
N LYS A 35 12.38 -7.02 1.40
CA LYS A 35 12.05 -7.24 -0.02
C LYS A 35 10.54 -7.26 -0.24
N LEU A 36 10.13 -7.10 -1.50
CA LEU A 36 8.73 -7.32 -1.89
C LEU A 36 8.43 -8.81 -2.06
N VAL A 37 7.26 -9.23 -1.60
CA VAL A 37 6.70 -10.55 -1.92
C VAL A 37 6.36 -10.60 -3.41
N SER A 38 6.40 -11.78 -4.02
CA SER A 38 6.19 -11.93 -5.47
C SER A 38 4.86 -11.30 -5.92
N ASN A 39 4.85 -10.77 -7.13
CA ASN A 39 3.67 -10.09 -7.69
C ASN A 39 2.47 -11.04 -7.78
N GLU A 40 2.73 -12.29 -8.18
CA GLU A 40 1.73 -13.33 -8.35
C GLU A 40 1.08 -13.70 -7.01
N THR A 41 1.88 -13.90 -5.96
CA THR A 41 1.38 -14.18 -4.62
C THR A 41 0.57 -13.01 -4.08
N THR A 42 1.08 -11.79 -4.25
CA THR A 42 0.42 -10.59 -3.73
C THR A 42 -0.93 -10.35 -4.41
N ILE A 43 -0.99 -10.43 -5.74
CA ILE A 43 -2.24 -10.19 -6.47
C ILE A 43 -3.28 -11.28 -6.21
N GLU A 44 -2.87 -12.52 -6.00
CA GLU A 44 -3.80 -13.61 -5.68
C GLU A 44 -4.45 -13.40 -4.29
N LEU A 45 -3.68 -13.00 -3.30
CA LEU A 45 -4.22 -12.65 -1.97
C LEU A 45 -5.18 -11.44 -2.03
N ILE A 46 -4.88 -10.46 -2.90
CA ILE A 46 -5.77 -9.31 -3.13
C ILE A 46 -7.07 -9.75 -3.80
N LYS A 47 -7.01 -10.63 -4.81
CA LYS A 47 -8.20 -11.19 -5.46
C LYS A 47 -9.10 -11.91 -4.45
N GLN A 48 -8.52 -12.75 -3.59
CA GLN A 48 -9.27 -13.43 -2.54
C GLN A 48 -9.98 -12.44 -1.63
N PHE A 49 -9.26 -11.42 -1.14
CA PHE A 49 -9.85 -10.38 -0.30
C PHE A 49 -11.01 -9.64 -0.99
N ILE A 50 -10.85 -9.25 -2.26
CA ILE A 50 -11.89 -8.58 -3.04
C ILE A 50 -13.11 -9.47 -3.18
N ASN A 51 -12.93 -10.75 -3.54
CA ASN A 51 -14.02 -11.70 -3.70
C ASN A 51 -14.82 -11.94 -2.40
N GLU A 52 -14.13 -11.98 -1.27
CA GLU A 52 -14.76 -12.13 0.05
C GLU A 52 -15.56 -10.89 0.48
N ASN A 53 -15.20 -9.71 -0.03
CA ASN A 53 -15.73 -8.44 0.46
C ASN A 53 -16.54 -7.63 -0.58
N LYS A 54 -16.68 -8.09 -1.82
CA LYS A 54 -17.30 -7.32 -2.91
C LYS A 54 -18.78 -6.95 -2.70
N ASN A 55 -19.50 -7.70 -1.87
CA ASN A 55 -20.95 -7.54 -1.73
C ASN A 55 -21.37 -6.50 -0.67
N ASN A 56 -20.45 -6.00 0.14
CA ASN A 56 -20.77 -5.22 1.34
C ASN A 56 -20.14 -3.81 1.38
N ASN A 57 -19.66 -3.28 0.25
CA ASN A 57 -18.92 -2.01 0.28
C ASN A 57 -19.19 -1.11 -0.94
N LYS A 58 -18.72 0.14 -0.81
CA LYS A 58 -18.75 1.15 -1.88
C LYS A 58 -17.40 1.27 -2.61
N GLY A 59 -16.51 0.30 -2.44
CA GLY A 59 -15.19 0.27 -3.06
C GLY A 59 -14.10 -0.19 -2.09
N PHE A 60 -12.86 -0.09 -2.54
CA PHE A 60 -11.66 -0.55 -1.82
C PHE A 60 -10.67 0.59 -1.63
N LEU A 61 -10.01 0.60 -0.48
CA LEU A 61 -8.83 1.40 -0.20
C LEU A 61 -7.62 0.46 -0.13
N PHE A 62 -6.74 0.53 -1.11
CA PHE A 62 -5.50 -0.23 -1.11
C PHE A 62 -4.41 0.51 -0.33
N ASP A 63 -3.84 -0.13 0.68
CA ASP A 63 -2.76 0.39 1.50
C ASP A 63 -1.51 -0.49 1.34
N GLY A 64 -0.41 0.14 0.92
CA GLY A 64 0.84 -0.55 0.62
C GLY A 64 0.82 -1.41 -0.65
N PHE A 65 -0.10 -1.12 -1.59
CA PHE A 65 -0.19 -1.77 -2.90
C PHE A 65 -0.79 -0.79 -3.93
N PRO A 66 -0.34 -0.78 -5.21
CA PRO A 66 0.83 -1.52 -5.71
C PRO A 66 2.17 -0.94 -5.22
N ARG A 67 3.25 -1.72 -5.30
CA ARG A 67 4.61 -1.30 -4.94
C ARG A 67 5.62 -1.37 -6.09
N ASN A 68 5.21 -1.86 -7.24
CA ASN A 68 5.98 -1.79 -8.47
C ASN A 68 5.06 -1.75 -9.70
N LYS A 69 5.64 -1.41 -10.87
CA LYS A 69 4.89 -1.26 -12.11
C LYS A 69 4.11 -2.53 -12.49
N LYS A 70 4.71 -3.71 -12.31
CA LYS A 70 4.04 -4.98 -12.63
C LYS A 70 2.80 -5.21 -11.76
N GLN A 71 2.88 -4.86 -10.48
CA GLN A 71 1.72 -4.90 -9.59
C GLN A 71 0.63 -3.91 -10.00
N ALA A 72 1.01 -2.70 -10.46
CA ALA A 72 0.06 -1.72 -10.95
C ALA A 72 -0.71 -2.23 -12.18
N GLU A 73 0.00 -2.77 -13.16
CA GLU A 73 -0.60 -3.38 -14.36
C GLU A 73 -1.56 -4.54 -13.99
N LEU A 74 -1.16 -5.39 -13.05
CA LEU A 74 -2.01 -6.49 -12.56
C LEU A 74 -3.24 -5.99 -11.80
N LEU A 75 -3.10 -4.90 -11.04
CA LEU A 75 -4.24 -4.27 -10.35
C LEU A 75 -5.21 -3.66 -11.36
N ASP A 76 -4.72 -2.94 -12.37
CA ASP A 76 -5.55 -2.33 -13.40
C ASP A 76 -6.37 -3.41 -14.13
N HIS A 77 -5.74 -4.50 -14.56
CA HIS A 77 -6.44 -5.65 -15.16
C HIS A 77 -7.45 -6.31 -14.21
N LEU A 78 -7.12 -6.40 -12.93
CA LEU A 78 -8.05 -6.94 -11.94
C LEU A 78 -9.28 -6.03 -11.79
N MET A 79 -9.10 -4.71 -11.71
CA MET A 79 -10.21 -3.76 -11.62
C MET A 79 -11.09 -3.81 -12.87
N GLU A 80 -10.49 -3.81 -14.06
CA GLU A 80 -11.21 -3.99 -15.32
C GLU A 80 -12.05 -5.27 -15.34
N SER A 81 -11.49 -6.39 -14.88
CA SER A 81 -12.17 -7.69 -14.85
C SER A 81 -13.42 -7.75 -13.98
N ILE A 82 -13.52 -6.85 -13.00
CA ILE A 82 -14.69 -6.71 -12.12
C ILE A 82 -15.53 -5.45 -12.43
N ASN A 83 -15.26 -4.81 -13.56
CA ASN A 83 -15.92 -3.59 -14.03
C ASN A 83 -15.78 -2.41 -13.04
N GLU A 84 -14.61 -2.29 -12.42
CA GLU A 84 -14.23 -1.23 -11.50
C GLU A 84 -13.03 -0.45 -12.05
N LYS A 85 -12.74 0.71 -11.47
CA LYS A 85 -11.58 1.54 -11.84
C LYS A 85 -10.85 2.11 -10.63
N ILE A 86 -9.59 2.42 -10.82
CA ILE A 86 -8.83 3.21 -9.84
C ILE A 86 -9.34 4.66 -9.90
N LEU A 87 -9.86 5.15 -8.79
CA LEU A 87 -10.44 6.49 -8.69
C LEU A 87 -9.36 7.56 -8.55
N CYS A 88 -8.42 7.35 -7.64
CA CYS A 88 -7.25 8.20 -7.43
C CYS A 88 -6.16 7.45 -6.67
N VAL A 89 -4.95 7.96 -6.75
CA VAL A 89 -3.77 7.49 -6.01
C VAL A 89 -3.29 8.63 -5.11
N ILE A 90 -3.38 8.44 -3.81
CA ILE A 90 -2.90 9.42 -2.83
C ILE A 90 -1.42 9.20 -2.58
N LEU A 91 -0.61 10.16 -2.93
CA LEU A 91 0.82 10.19 -2.65
C LEU A 91 1.10 11.06 -1.42
N LEU A 92 1.42 10.41 -0.31
CA LEU A 92 1.86 11.10 0.91
C LEU A 92 3.33 11.53 0.77
N ASN A 93 3.56 12.82 0.66
CA ASN A 93 4.91 13.36 0.59
C ASN A 93 5.46 13.60 2.00
N VAL A 94 6.47 12.81 2.38
CA VAL A 94 7.12 12.87 3.70
C VAL A 94 8.63 12.89 3.47
N ASN A 95 9.35 13.75 4.19
CA ASN A 95 10.80 13.77 4.07
C ASN A 95 11.44 12.55 4.80
N GLU A 96 12.66 12.22 4.39
CA GLU A 96 13.34 11.00 4.85
C GLU A 96 13.63 11.02 6.37
N ASP A 97 13.94 12.17 6.95
CA ASP A 97 14.24 12.27 8.37
C ASP A 97 13.00 11.99 9.24
N VAL A 98 11.85 12.51 8.83
CA VAL A 98 10.55 12.20 9.47
C VAL A 98 10.18 10.73 9.30
N LEU A 99 10.50 10.12 8.16
CA LEU A 99 10.27 8.68 7.95
C LEU A 99 11.13 7.84 8.89
N LYS A 100 12.41 8.18 9.06
CA LYS A 100 13.33 7.50 9.99
C LYS A 100 12.80 7.60 11.41
N GLU A 101 12.44 8.80 11.86
CA GLU A 101 11.88 9.02 13.20
C GLU A 101 10.62 8.20 13.44
N ARG A 102 9.66 8.21 12.49
CA ARG A 102 8.41 7.43 12.60
C ARG A 102 8.66 5.94 12.69
N ILE A 103 9.59 5.40 11.91
CA ILE A 103 9.91 3.97 11.92
C ILE A 103 10.57 3.58 13.24
N MET A 104 11.49 4.39 13.77
CA MET A 104 12.12 4.13 15.07
C MET A 104 11.10 4.18 16.21
N ASN A 105 10.19 5.15 16.19
CA ASN A 105 9.11 5.24 17.17
C ASN A 105 8.18 4.03 17.09
N ARG A 106 7.82 3.58 15.89
CA ARG A 106 6.96 2.40 15.66
C ARG A 106 7.64 1.11 16.13
N SER A 107 8.93 0.97 15.93
CA SER A 107 9.71 -0.16 16.46
C SER A 107 9.54 -0.33 17.96
N THR A 108 9.59 0.79 18.71
CA THR A 108 9.45 0.77 20.18
C THR A 108 8.00 0.58 20.64
N THR A 109 7.01 1.13 19.92
CA THR A 109 5.60 1.10 20.34
C THR A 109 4.85 -0.16 19.90
N GLU A 110 5.17 -0.69 18.72
CA GLU A 110 4.47 -1.85 18.14
C GLU A 110 5.31 -3.15 18.21
N GLY A 111 6.58 -3.06 18.65
CA GLY A 111 7.46 -4.24 18.80
C GLY A 111 7.76 -4.97 17.48
N ARG A 112 7.71 -4.28 16.33
CA ARG A 112 7.94 -4.88 15.03
C ARG A 112 9.42 -5.18 14.81
N SER A 113 9.75 -6.46 14.63
CA SER A 113 11.12 -6.94 14.40
C SER A 113 11.74 -6.43 13.09
N ASP A 114 10.89 -6.04 12.13
CA ASP A 114 11.29 -5.53 10.81
C ASP A 114 11.53 -4.01 10.78
N ASP A 115 11.33 -3.30 11.90
CA ASP A 115 11.58 -1.86 12.02
C ASP A 115 12.94 -1.59 12.70
N ASN A 116 14.00 -1.72 11.93
CA ASN A 116 15.38 -1.40 12.33
C ASN A 116 16.09 -0.65 11.20
N LEU A 117 17.24 -0.01 11.52
CA LEU A 117 17.97 0.84 10.57
C LEU A 117 18.47 0.10 9.33
N GLU A 118 18.87 -1.16 9.45
CA GLU A 118 19.34 -1.96 8.33
C GLU A 118 18.18 -2.26 7.37
N THR A 119 17.05 -2.72 7.89
CA THR A 119 15.84 -3.00 7.10
C THR A 119 15.26 -1.72 6.51
N LEU A 120 15.33 -0.59 7.24
CA LEU A 120 14.91 0.70 6.72
C LEU A 120 15.71 1.11 5.48
N SER A 121 17.03 1.00 5.52
CA SER A 121 17.88 1.32 4.35
C SER A 121 17.51 0.47 3.14
N LYS A 122 17.29 -0.83 3.32
CA LYS A 122 16.84 -1.73 2.26
C LYS A 122 15.46 -1.34 1.71
N ARG A 123 14.53 -0.96 2.59
CA ARG A 123 13.18 -0.49 2.19
C ARG A 123 13.21 0.82 1.41
N LEU A 124 14.03 1.78 1.82
CA LEU A 124 14.20 3.04 1.08
C LEU A 124 14.77 2.78 -0.31
N HIS A 125 15.76 1.90 -0.41
CA HIS A 125 16.30 1.50 -1.71
C HIS A 125 15.24 0.82 -2.59
N THR A 126 14.49 -0.14 -2.04
CA THR A 126 13.38 -0.81 -2.76
C THR A 126 12.30 0.19 -3.18
N TYR A 127 11.97 1.16 -2.30
CA TYR A 127 11.01 2.20 -2.64
C TYR A 127 11.49 3.03 -3.83
N SER A 128 12.72 3.52 -3.79
CA SER A 128 13.25 4.39 -4.85
C SER A 128 13.39 3.65 -6.19
N SER A 129 13.81 2.38 -6.17
CA SER A 129 14.01 1.61 -7.39
C SER A 129 12.72 1.02 -7.99
N GLU A 130 11.77 0.63 -7.18
CA GLU A 130 10.58 -0.10 -7.64
C GLU A 130 9.26 0.67 -7.48
N THR A 131 9.09 1.41 -6.37
CA THR A 131 7.80 2.03 -6.03
C THR A 131 7.70 3.47 -6.56
N GLU A 132 8.75 4.25 -6.47
CA GLU A 132 8.76 5.63 -6.96
C GLU A 132 8.38 5.76 -8.45
N PRO A 133 8.78 4.85 -9.37
CA PRO A 133 8.32 4.86 -10.76
C PRO A 133 6.81 4.76 -10.96
N LEU A 134 6.05 4.31 -9.95
CA LEU A 134 4.58 4.31 -9.99
C LEU A 134 3.99 5.72 -10.04
N ILE A 135 4.72 6.72 -9.53
CA ILE A 135 4.29 8.12 -9.57
C ILE A 135 4.11 8.55 -11.03
N GLU A 136 5.06 8.20 -11.90
CA GLU A 136 4.97 8.49 -13.33
C GLU A 136 3.86 7.67 -13.99
N TYR A 137 3.79 6.37 -13.69
CA TYR A 137 2.77 5.46 -14.23
C TYR A 137 1.34 5.96 -14.00
N TYR A 138 1.02 6.37 -12.77
CA TYR A 138 -0.32 6.88 -12.45
C TYR A 138 -0.49 8.38 -12.77
N SER A 139 0.58 9.16 -12.85
CA SER A 139 0.50 10.55 -13.29
C SER A 139 0.15 10.67 -14.77
N SER A 140 0.64 9.76 -15.61
CA SER A 140 0.28 9.69 -17.03
C SER A 140 -1.22 9.43 -17.24
N GLN A 141 -1.88 8.81 -16.26
CA GLN A 141 -3.32 8.55 -16.22
C GLN A 141 -4.10 9.66 -15.48
N ASN A 142 -3.43 10.72 -15.03
CA ASN A 142 -4.02 11.82 -14.27
C ASN A 142 -4.68 11.40 -12.93
N LEU A 143 -4.18 10.32 -12.31
CA LEU A 143 -4.75 9.74 -11.09
C LEU A 143 -4.04 10.19 -9.80
N VAL A 144 -2.79 10.71 -9.87
CA VAL A 144 -2.00 11.04 -8.67
C VAL A 144 -2.50 12.32 -8.01
N ARG A 145 -2.70 12.25 -6.69
CA ARG A 145 -3.03 13.37 -5.81
C ARG A 145 -1.98 13.45 -4.71
N LYS A 146 -1.21 14.54 -4.67
CA LYS A 146 -0.14 14.75 -3.68
C LYS A 146 -0.72 15.39 -2.41
N VAL A 147 -0.41 14.80 -1.26
CA VAL A 147 -0.78 15.32 0.06
C VAL A 147 0.47 15.42 0.92
N HIS A 148 0.62 16.51 1.66
CA HIS A 148 1.69 16.62 2.66
C HIS A 148 1.43 15.60 3.78
N GLY A 149 2.38 14.68 3.97
CA GLY A 149 2.27 13.63 4.97
C GLY A 149 2.91 14.00 6.32
N THR A 150 3.22 15.28 6.55
CA THR A 150 3.78 15.83 7.80
C THR A 150 2.81 16.82 8.44
N GLY A 151 2.85 16.96 9.76
CA GLY A 151 1.93 17.81 10.52
C GLY A 151 0.89 17.01 11.28
N GLU A 152 -0.20 17.66 11.65
CA GLU A 152 -1.29 17.06 12.40
C GLU A 152 -2.08 16.02 11.58
N ILE A 153 -2.48 14.93 12.21
CA ILE A 153 -3.26 13.86 11.56
C ILE A 153 -4.58 14.39 10.97
N SER A 154 -5.21 15.37 11.63
CA SER A 154 -6.42 16.03 11.17
C SER A 154 -6.24 16.71 9.82
N ASP A 155 -5.12 17.42 9.62
CA ASP A 155 -4.84 18.18 8.40
C ASP A 155 -4.53 17.25 7.24
N ILE A 156 -3.73 16.20 7.50
CA ILE A 156 -3.46 15.14 6.53
C ILE A 156 -4.77 14.47 6.09
N ASN A 157 -5.63 14.12 7.05
CA ASN A 157 -6.93 13.50 6.77
C ASN A 157 -7.85 14.41 5.97
N GLN A 158 -7.86 15.71 6.26
CA GLN A 158 -8.62 16.69 5.48
C GLN A 158 -8.11 16.78 4.04
N GLY A 159 -6.79 16.83 3.85
CA GLY A 159 -6.18 16.83 2.52
C GLY A 159 -6.53 15.59 1.69
N ILE A 160 -6.43 14.40 2.30
CA ILE A 160 -6.84 13.14 1.66
C ILE A 160 -8.33 13.17 1.30
N SER A 161 -9.18 13.58 2.25
CA SER A 161 -10.63 13.64 2.05
C SER A 161 -11.02 14.56 0.90
N SER A 162 -10.42 15.75 0.81
CA SER A 162 -10.69 16.71 -0.26
C SER A 162 -10.36 16.13 -1.65
N HIS A 163 -9.27 15.40 -1.78
CA HIS A 163 -8.89 14.76 -3.04
C HIS A 163 -9.82 13.61 -3.41
N ILE A 164 -10.25 12.79 -2.44
CA ILE A 164 -11.22 11.71 -2.68
C ILE A 164 -12.55 12.31 -3.15
N GLU A 165 -13.06 13.34 -2.48
CA GLU A 165 -14.32 14.00 -2.84
C GLU A 165 -14.27 14.64 -4.24
N ALA A 166 -13.16 15.30 -4.57
CA ALA A 166 -12.96 15.86 -5.91
C ALA A 166 -12.95 14.76 -6.99
N SER A 167 -12.36 13.59 -6.68
CA SER A 167 -12.30 12.47 -7.64
C SER A 167 -13.62 11.72 -7.77
N LEU A 168 -14.49 11.73 -6.74
CA LEU A 168 -15.84 11.14 -6.79
C LEU A 168 -16.81 11.98 -7.60
N ASN A 169 -16.55 13.29 -7.73
CA ASN A 169 -17.41 14.25 -8.43
C ASN A 169 -16.94 14.56 -9.87
N ALA A 170 -15.83 13.95 -10.30
CA ALA A 170 -15.26 14.11 -11.65
C ALA A 170 -15.74 13.02 -12.60
#